data_a8acd632857726b24ea012b02b1aee97
#
_entry.id   a8acd632857726b24ea012b02b1aee97
#
_cell.length_a   1.000
_cell.length_b   1.000
_cell.length_c   1.000
_cell.angle_alpha   90.00
_cell.angle_beta   90.00
_cell.angle_gamma   90.00
#
_symmetry.space_group_name_H-M   'P 1'
#
loop_
_entity.id
_entity.type
_entity.pdbx_description
1 polymer ?
#
loop_
_entity_poly.entity_id
_entity_poly.type
_entity_poly.pdbx_seq_one_letter_code
_entity_poly.pdbx_strand_id
1 'polypeptide(L)'
;ALNSSCILKYYKKLLPLILKYIICMLIIYALSMSFGFEDFNLKSIIFGITGFSKYSWYVNMYIGLFLLTPFLNLIWNSINEKRMHIILISVFVFLTLLPSIFNIYDFSTHGAFLNPRLNNETTALIPDWWVGIYPITYYYIGAYLKKYIDFKKINPIKVLPILLFSVLVTGIYNIWRSHSAVFVWGMWNEWGGIENTVNSVLVFLFINSIFKSERNKSFSHFLAYLSSLTFSAYLLSWLSDKIVYAHLNKTVTVITDRFKYYPLAVICSAGMALILSVPIDFAVGFIMKRFKR
;
A
#
# COMPACT_ATOMS: atom_id res chain seq x y z
N ALA A 1 -11.45 -28.17 -8.42
CA ALA A 1 -10.14 -28.44 -9.03
C ALA A 1 -9.72 -27.23 -9.86
N LEU A 2 -8.48 -26.80 -9.69
CA LEU A 2 -7.92 -25.70 -10.50
C LEU A 2 -7.72 -26.26 -11.92
N ASN A 3 -8.44 -25.67 -12.90
CA ASN A 3 -8.33 -26.04 -14.30
C ASN A 3 -7.66 -24.87 -15.07
N SER A 4 -6.85 -25.17 -16.08
CA SER A 4 -6.16 -24.19 -16.91
C SER A 4 -7.09 -23.12 -17.50
N SER A 5 -8.28 -23.51 -17.95
CA SER A 5 -9.29 -22.60 -18.48
C SER A 5 -9.81 -21.61 -17.42
N CYS A 6 -9.96 -22.04 -16.16
CA CYS A 6 -10.36 -21.18 -15.05
C CYS A 6 -9.27 -20.16 -14.70
N ILE A 7 -8.00 -20.60 -14.72
CA ILE A 7 -6.85 -19.71 -14.47
C ILE A 7 -6.75 -18.66 -15.57
N LEU A 8 -6.83 -19.03 -16.83
CA LEU A 8 -6.79 -18.08 -17.95
C LEU A 8 -7.94 -17.07 -17.89
N LYS A 9 -9.16 -17.53 -17.53
CA LYS A 9 -10.30 -16.61 -17.31
C LYS A 9 -10.07 -15.67 -16.14
N TYR A 10 -9.41 -16.13 -15.08
CA TYR A 10 -9.04 -15.30 -13.94
C TYR A 10 -8.02 -14.23 -14.38
N TYR A 11 -6.98 -14.59 -15.11
CA TYR A 11 -5.94 -13.66 -15.55
C TYR A 11 -6.43 -12.57 -16.52
N LYS A 12 -7.47 -12.85 -17.31
CA LYS A 12 -8.12 -11.82 -18.14
C LYS A 12 -8.66 -10.63 -17.32
N LYS A 13 -8.92 -10.82 -16.02
CA LYS A 13 -9.35 -9.72 -15.12
C LYS A 13 -8.23 -8.70 -14.87
N LEU A 14 -6.98 -9.03 -15.16
CA LEU A 14 -5.85 -8.11 -15.02
C LEU A 14 -5.83 -7.06 -16.15
N LEU A 15 -6.39 -7.38 -17.32
CA LEU A 15 -6.37 -6.50 -18.49
C LEU A 15 -6.95 -5.10 -18.24
N PRO A 16 -8.14 -4.94 -17.60
CA PRO A 16 -8.65 -3.61 -17.29
C PRO A 16 -7.74 -2.80 -16.36
N LEU A 17 -7.07 -3.47 -15.43
CA LEU A 17 -6.17 -2.81 -14.49
C LEU A 17 -4.91 -2.31 -15.21
N ILE A 18 -4.31 -3.14 -16.08
CA ILE A 18 -3.16 -2.75 -16.89
C ILE A 18 -3.54 -1.58 -17.82
N LEU A 19 -4.72 -1.62 -18.44
CA LEU A 19 -5.19 -0.54 -19.29
C LEU A 19 -5.36 0.76 -18.52
N LYS A 20 -5.99 0.72 -17.33
CA LYS A 20 -6.09 1.88 -16.43
C LYS A 20 -4.71 2.42 -16.08
N TYR A 21 -3.76 1.54 -15.73
CA TYR A 21 -2.40 1.91 -15.41
C TYR A 21 -1.73 2.68 -16.55
N ILE A 22 -1.75 2.13 -17.77
CA ILE A 22 -1.13 2.76 -18.94
C ILE A 22 -1.75 4.13 -19.21
N ILE A 23 -3.08 4.25 -19.19
CA ILE A 23 -3.78 5.52 -19.41
C ILE A 23 -3.40 6.55 -18.33
N CYS A 24 -3.40 6.15 -17.05
CA CYS A 24 -2.98 7.03 -15.97
C CYS A 24 -1.56 7.54 -16.16
N MET A 25 -0.61 6.65 -16.49
CA MET A 25 0.78 7.04 -16.70
C MET A 25 0.95 7.99 -17.87
N LEU A 26 0.27 7.75 -18.99
CA LEU A 26 0.29 8.66 -20.15
C LEU A 26 -0.24 10.05 -19.77
N ILE A 27 -1.33 10.13 -19.00
CA ILE A 27 -1.89 11.40 -18.52
C ILE A 27 -0.91 12.09 -17.56
N ILE A 28 -0.30 11.36 -16.63
CA ILE A 28 0.70 11.90 -15.70
C ILE A 28 1.85 12.53 -16.48
N TYR A 29 2.40 11.83 -17.47
CA TYR A 29 3.49 12.38 -18.29
C TYR A 29 3.05 13.60 -19.10
N ALA A 30 1.88 13.53 -19.76
CA ALA A 30 1.37 14.64 -20.56
C ALA A 30 1.17 15.91 -19.71
N LEU A 31 0.54 15.76 -18.54
CA LEU A 31 0.29 16.89 -17.64
C LEU A 31 1.59 17.37 -16.96
N SER A 32 2.50 16.47 -16.59
CA SER A 32 3.81 16.86 -16.02
C SER A 32 4.61 17.74 -16.99
N MET A 33 4.60 17.40 -18.28
CA MET A 33 5.22 18.21 -19.32
C MET A 33 4.49 19.56 -19.48
N SER A 34 3.16 19.56 -19.50
CA SER A 34 2.36 20.79 -19.64
C SER A 34 2.58 21.77 -18.48
N PHE A 35 2.81 21.26 -17.27
CA PHE A 35 3.12 22.05 -16.08
C PHE A 35 4.62 22.40 -15.92
N GLY A 36 5.46 21.93 -16.85
CA GLY A 36 6.92 22.17 -16.78
C GLY A 36 7.62 21.41 -15.64
N PHE A 37 7.04 20.32 -15.15
CA PHE A 37 7.69 19.47 -14.15
C PHE A 37 8.71 18.51 -14.76
N GLU A 38 8.57 18.19 -16.04
CA GLU A 38 9.43 17.29 -16.80
C GLU A 38 9.52 17.71 -18.26
N ASP A 39 10.68 17.48 -18.86
CA ASP A 39 10.90 17.68 -20.31
C ASP A 39 10.42 16.47 -21.09
N PHE A 40 10.09 16.70 -22.37
CA PHE A 40 9.70 15.62 -23.27
C PHE A 40 10.89 14.70 -23.55
N ASN A 41 10.79 13.46 -23.10
CA ASN A 41 11.76 12.41 -23.40
C ASN A 41 11.03 11.06 -23.54
N LEU A 42 10.94 10.58 -24.77
CA LEU A 42 10.24 9.33 -25.08
C LEU A 42 10.82 8.12 -24.34
N LYS A 43 12.16 8.05 -24.19
CA LYS A 43 12.81 6.98 -23.44
C LYS A 43 12.38 7.00 -21.98
N SER A 44 12.39 8.18 -21.35
CA SER A 44 11.95 8.35 -19.95
C SER A 44 10.49 7.96 -19.75
N ILE A 45 9.62 8.25 -20.72
CA ILE A 45 8.20 7.84 -20.67
C ILE A 45 8.08 6.31 -20.73
N ILE A 46 8.74 5.68 -21.71
CA ILE A 46 8.70 4.22 -21.89
C ILE A 46 9.27 3.52 -20.64
N PHE A 47 10.46 3.90 -20.20
CA PHE A 47 11.08 3.32 -19.00
C PHE A 47 10.30 3.63 -17.74
N GLY A 48 9.66 4.80 -17.63
CA GLY A 48 8.83 5.13 -16.50
C GLY A 48 7.56 4.28 -16.42
N ILE A 49 6.93 3.97 -17.55
CA ILE A 49 5.78 3.06 -17.62
C ILE A 49 6.22 1.62 -17.35
N THR A 50 7.25 1.12 -18.01
CA THR A 50 7.71 -0.28 -17.88
C THR A 50 8.38 -0.55 -16.54
N GLY A 51 9.05 0.44 -15.95
CA GLY A 51 9.71 0.37 -14.65
C GLY A 51 8.85 0.71 -13.45
N PHE A 52 7.54 0.92 -13.66
CA PHE A 52 6.59 1.25 -12.59
C PHE A 52 7.05 2.45 -11.72
N SER A 53 7.45 3.55 -12.34
CA SER A 53 7.86 4.78 -11.66
C SER A 53 6.67 5.54 -11.03
N LYS A 54 6.93 6.64 -10.30
CA LYS A 54 5.91 7.60 -9.84
C LYS A 54 4.77 6.95 -9.04
N TYR A 55 4.97 6.46 -7.87
CA TYR A 55 3.98 5.76 -7.01
C TYR A 55 3.40 4.46 -7.60
N SER A 56 3.77 4.06 -8.82
CA SER A 56 3.20 2.86 -9.43
C SER A 56 3.87 1.53 -9.02
N TRP A 57 4.84 1.55 -8.10
CA TRP A 57 5.47 0.36 -7.53
C TRP A 57 4.44 -0.65 -6.97
N TYR A 58 3.34 -0.13 -6.41
CA TYR A 58 2.25 -0.96 -5.89
C TYR A 58 1.58 -1.79 -7.00
N VAL A 59 1.48 -1.24 -8.22
CA VAL A 59 0.92 -1.98 -9.36
C VAL A 59 1.78 -3.18 -9.70
N ASN A 60 3.11 -3.01 -9.69
CA ASN A 60 4.06 -4.10 -9.92
C ASN A 60 3.88 -5.21 -8.88
N MET A 61 3.87 -4.86 -7.60
CA MET A 61 3.62 -5.79 -6.50
C MET A 61 2.26 -6.48 -6.63
N TYR A 62 1.20 -5.71 -6.96
CA TYR A 62 -0.16 -6.23 -7.12
C TYR A 62 -0.26 -7.23 -8.28
N ILE A 63 0.38 -6.97 -9.42
CA ILE A 63 0.40 -7.89 -10.57
C ILE A 63 1.01 -9.23 -10.14
N GLY A 64 2.16 -9.22 -9.46
CA GLY A 64 2.79 -10.43 -8.97
C GLY A 64 1.89 -11.22 -8.02
N LEU A 65 1.32 -10.55 -7.03
CA LEU A 65 0.40 -11.17 -6.08
C LEU A 65 -0.88 -11.71 -6.78
N PHE A 66 -1.43 -10.95 -7.75
CA PHE A 66 -2.60 -11.38 -8.51
C PHE A 66 -2.33 -12.65 -9.31
N LEU A 67 -1.17 -12.77 -9.95
CA LEU A 67 -0.78 -13.97 -10.69
C LEU A 67 -0.61 -15.18 -9.76
N LEU A 68 -0.10 -14.97 -8.55
CA LEU A 68 0.07 -16.03 -7.55
C LEU A 68 -1.23 -16.42 -6.84
N THR A 69 -2.23 -15.54 -6.79
CA THR A 69 -3.47 -15.74 -6.01
C THR A 69 -4.17 -17.08 -6.23
N PRO A 70 -4.33 -17.63 -7.46
CA PRO A 70 -4.97 -18.93 -7.64
C PRO A 70 -4.24 -20.06 -6.91
N PHE A 71 -2.92 -20.03 -6.89
CA PHE A 71 -2.07 -21.03 -6.23
C PHE A 71 -2.05 -20.82 -4.71
N LEU A 72 -1.99 -19.58 -4.24
CA LEU A 72 -2.09 -19.26 -2.82
C LEU A 72 -3.44 -19.70 -2.24
N ASN A 73 -4.53 -19.51 -3.00
CA ASN A 73 -5.85 -20.02 -2.63
C ASN A 73 -5.89 -21.57 -2.58
N LEU A 74 -5.19 -22.25 -3.48
CA LEU A 74 -5.12 -23.70 -3.46
C LEU A 74 -4.46 -24.18 -2.16
N ILE A 75 -3.31 -23.61 -1.81
CA ILE A 75 -2.61 -23.91 -0.55
C ILE A 75 -3.53 -23.63 0.65
N TRP A 76 -4.16 -22.47 0.69
CA TRP A 76 -5.02 -22.06 1.79
C TRP A 76 -6.22 -23.00 1.96
N ASN A 77 -6.87 -23.40 0.87
CA ASN A 77 -8.07 -24.21 0.90
C ASN A 77 -7.78 -25.71 1.10
N SER A 78 -6.54 -26.18 0.87
CA SER A 78 -6.13 -27.54 1.17
C SER A 78 -5.94 -27.79 2.67
N ILE A 79 -5.81 -26.70 3.45
CA ILE A 79 -5.63 -26.77 4.90
C ILE A 79 -7.00 -26.71 5.57
N ASN A 80 -7.34 -27.74 6.34
CA ASN A 80 -8.61 -27.82 7.06
C ASN A 80 -8.51 -27.29 8.50
N GLU A 81 -7.35 -27.40 9.13
CA GLU A 81 -7.15 -27.08 10.52
C GLU A 81 -6.74 -25.61 10.74
N LYS A 82 -7.41 -24.94 11.69
CA LYS A 82 -7.06 -23.56 12.08
C LYS A 82 -5.61 -23.44 12.53
N ARG A 83 -5.10 -24.43 13.26
CA ARG A 83 -3.71 -24.43 13.76
C ARG A 83 -2.70 -24.43 12.61
N MET A 84 -2.95 -25.19 11.55
CA MET A 84 -2.08 -25.23 10.38
C MET A 84 -2.08 -23.90 9.61
N HIS A 85 -3.20 -23.16 9.55
CA HIS A 85 -3.22 -21.80 9.00
C HIS A 85 -2.36 -20.84 9.83
N ILE A 86 -2.38 -20.96 11.17
CA ILE A 86 -1.54 -20.15 12.04
C ILE A 86 -0.07 -20.49 11.81
N ILE A 87 0.30 -21.76 11.70
CA ILE A 87 1.67 -22.19 11.39
C ILE A 87 2.14 -21.61 10.06
N LEU A 88 1.31 -21.73 9.00
CA LEU A 88 1.62 -21.15 7.69
C LEU A 88 1.91 -19.65 7.78
N ILE A 89 1.02 -18.89 8.45
CA ILE A 89 1.21 -17.45 8.65
C ILE A 89 2.47 -17.17 9.47
N SER A 90 2.73 -17.93 10.53
CA SER A 90 3.91 -17.75 11.38
C SER A 90 5.22 -17.96 10.62
N VAL A 91 5.27 -18.93 9.69
CA VAL A 91 6.43 -19.13 8.82
C VAL A 91 6.65 -17.90 7.93
N PHE A 92 5.60 -17.40 7.28
CA PHE A 92 5.72 -16.19 6.46
C PHE A 92 6.07 -14.95 7.28
N VAL A 93 5.50 -14.78 8.48
CA VAL A 93 5.86 -13.69 9.40
C VAL A 93 7.35 -13.78 9.78
N PHE A 94 7.84 -14.98 10.10
CA PHE A 94 9.25 -15.20 10.43
C PHE A 94 10.16 -14.79 9.27
N LEU A 95 9.85 -15.21 8.05
CA LEU A 95 10.70 -14.98 6.89
C LEU A 95 10.62 -13.54 6.33
N THR A 96 9.49 -12.86 6.48
CA THR A 96 9.26 -11.59 5.79
C THR A 96 9.15 -10.38 6.71
N LEU A 97 8.57 -10.53 7.91
CA LEU A 97 8.29 -9.40 8.79
C LEU A 97 9.29 -9.30 9.95
N LEU A 98 9.68 -10.41 10.56
CA LEU A 98 10.59 -10.39 11.71
C LEU A 98 11.99 -9.83 11.41
N PRO A 99 12.55 -9.92 10.18
CA PRO A 99 13.80 -9.22 9.87
C PRO A 99 13.74 -7.71 10.18
N SER A 100 12.56 -7.08 10.05
CA SER A 100 12.37 -5.66 10.39
C SER A 100 12.54 -5.32 11.88
N ILE A 101 12.60 -6.32 12.75
CA ILE A 101 12.87 -6.15 14.19
C ILE A 101 14.28 -6.61 14.53
N PHE A 102 14.73 -7.72 13.97
CA PHE A 102 15.97 -8.37 14.40
C PHE A 102 17.19 -7.96 13.58
N ASN A 103 17.02 -7.70 12.27
CA ASN A 103 18.13 -7.38 11.37
C ASN A 103 18.33 -5.85 11.19
N ILE A 104 18.08 -5.09 12.24
CA ILE A 104 18.12 -3.61 12.18
C ILE A 104 19.14 -3.01 13.16
N TYR A 105 19.92 -3.84 13.81
CA TYR A 105 20.96 -3.44 14.74
C TYR A 105 22.32 -3.96 14.27
N ASP A 106 23.38 -3.20 14.56
CA ASP A 106 24.74 -3.68 14.40
C ASP A 106 25.24 -4.24 15.74
N PHE A 107 25.53 -5.51 15.75
CA PHE A 107 26.10 -6.21 16.91
C PHE A 107 27.64 -6.33 16.83
N SER A 108 28.24 -5.97 15.70
CA SER A 108 29.68 -6.04 15.49
C SER A 108 30.42 -4.89 16.14
N THR A 109 29.77 -3.72 16.25
CA THR A 109 30.36 -2.51 16.80
C THR A 109 29.88 -2.26 18.23
N HIS A 110 30.83 -2.12 19.18
CA HIS A 110 30.50 -1.87 20.57
C HIS A 110 29.68 -0.58 20.73
N GLY A 111 28.53 -0.70 21.37
CA GLY A 111 27.59 0.41 21.59
C GLY A 111 26.62 0.71 20.43
N ALA A 112 26.83 0.18 19.23
CA ALA A 112 25.90 0.39 18.10
C ALA A 112 24.53 -0.24 18.36
N PHE A 113 24.47 -1.35 19.09
CA PHE A 113 23.21 -1.95 19.52
C PHE A 113 22.37 -1.02 20.40
N LEU A 114 23.00 -0.29 21.33
CA LEU A 114 22.34 0.66 22.22
C LEU A 114 22.05 1.99 21.52
N ASN A 115 22.80 2.31 20.47
CA ASN A 115 22.70 3.56 19.71
C ASN A 115 22.64 3.29 18.19
N PRO A 116 21.57 2.62 17.71
CA PRO A 116 21.46 2.18 16.31
C PRO A 116 21.47 3.33 15.29
N ARG A 117 21.33 4.57 15.74
CA ARG A 117 21.41 5.78 14.92
C ARG A 117 22.81 6.15 14.44
N LEU A 118 23.83 5.62 15.09
CA LEU A 118 25.23 5.96 14.81
C LEU A 118 25.83 5.13 13.67
N ASN A 119 25.19 4.03 13.31
CA ASN A 119 25.67 3.13 12.28
C ASN A 119 24.53 2.69 11.35
N ASN A 120 24.80 2.69 10.03
CA ASN A 120 23.87 2.21 9.01
C ASN A 120 24.09 0.71 8.69
N GLU A 121 25.13 0.09 9.20
CA GLU A 121 25.38 -1.33 9.06
C GLU A 121 24.44 -2.12 9.97
N THR A 122 24.03 -3.28 9.53
CA THR A 122 23.12 -4.16 10.27
C THR A 122 23.60 -5.60 10.21
N THR A 123 23.38 -6.33 11.30
CA THR A 123 23.72 -7.74 11.40
C THR A 123 22.47 -8.57 11.08
N ALA A 124 22.56 -9.44 10.06
CA ALA A 124 21.50 -10.39 9.75
C ALA A 124 21.46 -11.52 10.78
N LEU A 125 20.57 -11.42 11.76
CA LEU A 125 20.37 -12.45 12.79
C LEU A 125 19.44 -13.57 12.33
N ILE A 126 18.51 -13.24 11.43
CA ILE A 126 17.55 -14.19 10.86
C ILE A 126 17.54 -14.04 9.33
N PRO A 127 17.10 -15.09 8.60
CA PRO A 127 17.05 -15.05 7.14
C PRO A 127 16.23 -13.87 6.63
N ASP A 128 16.78 -13.04 5.76
CA ASP A 128 16.14 -11.82 5.19
C ASP A 128 15.96 -11.83 3.66
N TRP A 129 16.46 -12.85 2.99
CA TRP A 129 16.31 -13.02 1.54
C TRP A 129 14.85 -13.06 1.07
N TRP A 130 13.93 -13.43 1.97
CA TRP A 130 12.52 -13.59 1.69
C TRP A 130 11.68 -12.35 1.98
N VAL A 131 12.28 -11.27 2.49
CA VAL A 131 11.54 -10.04 2.86
C VAL A 131 10.70 -9.51 1.70
N GLY A 132 11.22 -9.55 0.48
CA GLY A 132 10.50 -9.05 -0.71
C GLY A 132 9.17 -9.72 -1.02
N ILE A 133 8.90 -10.93 -0.47
CA ILE A 133 7.62 -11.61 -0.66
C ILE A 133 6.58 -11.31 0.43
N TYR A 134 6.79 -10.28 1.26
CA TYR A 134 5.84 -9.84 2.30
C TYR A 134 4.37 -9.68 1.82
N PRO A 135 4.05 -9.37 0.54
CA PRO A 135 2.67 -9.31 0.09
C PRO A 135 1.92 -10.63 0.25
N ILE A 136 2.61 -11.78 0.20
CA ILE A 136 2.02 -13.10 0.46
C ILE A 136 1.64 -13.23 1.94
N THR A 137 2.46 -12.69 2.84
CA THR A 137 2.16 -12.66 4.28
C THR A 137 0.88 -11.86 4.56
N TYR A 138 0.76 -10.65 3.98
CA TYR A 138 -0.46 -9.86 4.07
C TYR A 138 -1.68 -10.58 3.50
N TYR A 139 -1.50 -11.30 2.39
CA TYR A 139 -2.56 -12.09 1.78
C TYR A 139 -3.11 -13.17 2.74
N TYR A 140 -2.23 -13.93 3.37
CA TYR A 140 -2.64 -14.98 4.32
C TYR A 140 -3.18 -14.41 5.64
N ILE A 141 -2.63 -13.30 6.14
CA ILE A 141 -3.20 -12.58 7.29
C ILE A 141 -4.63 -12.15 6.95
N GLY A 142 -4.85 -11.53 5.80
CA GLY A 142 -6.18 -11.12 5.34
C GLY A 142 -7.15 -12.29 5.19
N ALA A 143 -6.69 -13.41 4.62
CA ALA A 143 -7.47 -14.65 4.51
C ALA A 143 -7.86 -15.21 5.88
N TYR A 144 -6.94 -15.17 6.86
CA TYR A 144 -7.20 -15.60 8.23
C TYR A 144 -8.23 -14.70 8.92
N LEU A 145 -8.07 -13.39 8.84
CA LEU A 145 -9.02 -12.44 9.40
C LEU A 145 -10.42 -12.67 8.83
N LYS A 146 -10.52 -12.84 7.51
CA LYS A 146 -11.81 -13.10 6.85
C LYS A 146 -12.45 -14.42 7.28
N LYS A 147 -11.66 -15.49 7.47
CA LYS A 147 -12.17 -16.84 7.77
C LYS A 147 -12.54 -17.02 9.25
N TYR A 148 -11.77 -16.42 10.17
CA TYR A 148 -11.83 -16.75 11.59
C TYR A 148 -12.26 -15.61 12.51
N ILE A 149 -12.31 -14.37 12.01
CA ILE A 149 -12.67 -13.20 12.82
C ILE A 149 -14.10 -12.76 12.49
N ASP A 150 -14.94 -12.74 13.52
CA ASP A 150 -16.28 -12.14 13.41
C ASP A 150 -16.19 -10.64 13.73
N PHE A 151 -16.11 -9.82 12.68
CA PHE A 151 -15.99 -8.36 12.83
C PHE A 151 -17.20 -7.74 13.55
N LYS A 152 -18.39 -8.40 13.56
CA LYS A 152 -19.57 -7.91 14.27
C LYS A 152 -19.37 -7.93 15.78
N LYS A 153 -18.53 -8.80 16.30
CA LYS A 153 -18.22 -8.92 17.73
C LYS A 153 -17.12 -7.97 18.20
N ILE A 154 -16.38 -7.35 17.28
CA ILE A 154 -15.30 -6.43 17.62
C ILE A 154 -15.90 -5.07 18.04
N ASN A 155 -15.45 -4.55 19.18
CA ASN A 155 -15.86 -3.23 19.64
C ASN A 155 -14.88 -2.16 19.12
N PRO A 156 -15.31 -1.24 18.23
CA PRO A 156 -14.46 -0.19 17.68
C PRO A 156 -13.87 0.74 18.75
N ILE A 157 -14.61 0.99 19.85
CA ILE A 157 -14.14 1.84 20.96
C ILE A 157 -12.92 1.22 21.65
N LYS A 158 -12.79 -0.12 21.66
CA LYS A 158 -11.61 -0.81 22.22
C LYS A 158 -10.45 -0.87 21.23
N VAL A 159 -10.74 -0.97 19.93
CA VAL A 159 -9.70 -1.06 18.88
C VAL A 159 -9.04 0.30 18.65
N LEU A 160 -9.81 1.39 18.68
CA LEU A 160 -9.28 2.73 18.42
C LEU A 160 -8.12 3.14 19.35
N PRO A 161 -8.22 3.00 20.69
CA PRO A 161 -7.09 3.31 21.57
C PRO A 161 -5.85 2.46 21.30
N ILE A 162 -6.03 1.18 20.97
CA ILE A 162 -4.91 0.28 20.64
C ILE A 162 -4.24 0.73 19.33
N LEU A 163 -5.02 1.11 18.33
CA LEU A 163 -4.51 1.66 17.08
C LEU A 163 -3.74 2.97 17.31
N LEU A 164 -4.32 3.91 18.05
CA LEU A 164 -3.66 5.18 18.37
C LEU A 164 -2.37 4.97 19.17
N PHE A 165 -2.39 4.06 20.15
CA PHE A 165 -1.19 3.69 20.89
C PHE A 165 -0.12 3.07 20.00
N SER A 166 -0.49 2.15 19.11
CA SER A 166 0.43 1.54 18.15
C SER A 166 1.08 2.59 17.24
N VAL A 167 0.28 3.51 16.67
CA VAL A 167 0.77 4.60 15.82
C VAL A 167 1.69 5.55 16.60
N LEU A 168 1.36 5.84 17.87
CA LEU A 168 2.19 6.69 18.72
C LEU A 168 3.55 6.03 19.01
N VAL A 169 3.55 4.76 19.39
CA VAL A 169 4.77 4.00 19.69
C VAL A 169 5.67 3.92 18.44
N THR A 170 5.10 3.57 17.30
CA THR A 170 5.86 3.49 16.04
C THR A 170 6.37 4.87 15.61
N GLY A 171 5.58 5.92 15.80
CA GLY A 171 6.00 7.30 15.54
C GLY A 171 7.18 7.73 16.42
N ILE A 172 7.11 7.49 17.73
CA ILE A 172 8.20 7.77 18.68
C ILE A 172 9.45 6.97 18.31
N TYR A 173 9.30 5.69 17.97
CA TYR A 173 10.40 4.84 17.55
C TYR A 173 11.09 5.36 16.29
N ASN A 174 10.33 5.79 15.28
CA ASN A 174 10.87 6.39 14.06
C ASN A 174 11.60 7.72 14.31
N ILE A 175 11.08 8.58 15.21
CA ILE A 175 11.74 9.82 15.63
C ILE A 175 13.07 9.49 16.32
N TRP A 176 13.05 8.52 17.24
CA TRP A 176 14.27 8.09 17.93
C TRP A 176 15.32 7.52 16.97
N ARG A 177 14.92 6.69 16.02
CA ARG A 177 15.81 6.14 14.98
C ARG A 177 16.38 7.21 14.05
N SER A 178 15.62 8.26 13.75
CA SER A 178 16.03 9.37 12.87
C SER A 178 16.92 10.42 13.57
N HIS A 179 17.14 10.30 14.87
CA HIS A 179 17.99 11.19 15.65
C HIS A 179 17.71 12.69 15.46
N SER A 180 16.44 13.06 15.38
CA SER A 180 15.93 14.44 15.32
C SER A 180 16.32 15.29 14.10
N ALA A 181 16.98 14.74 13.10
CA ALA A 181 17.41 15.53 11.93
C ALA A 181 16.50 15.30 10.71
N VAL A 182 16.64 14.17 10.05
CA VAL A 182 15.89 13.83 8.84
C VAL A 182 15.28 12.45 9.05
N PHE A 183 14.05 12.25 8.56
CA PHE A 183 13.42 10.95 8.59
C PHE A 183 14.26 9.93 7.82
N VAL A 184 14.65 8.85 8.49
CA VAL A 184 15.47 7.78 7.92
C VAL A 184 14.59 6.60 7.52
N TRP A 185 14.64 6.25 6.25
CA TRP A 185 14.06 5.01 5.76
C TRP A 185 15.00 3.84 6.07
N GLY A 186 14.41 2.75 6.56
CA GLY A 186 15.15 1.53 6.85
C GLY A 186 14.19 0.35 6.94
N MET A 187 14.74 -0.84 7.11
CA MET A 187 13.96 -2.09 7.15
C MET A 187 12.85 -2.06 8.21
N TRP A 188 13.04 -1.31 9.33
CA TRP A 188 12.07 -1.23 10.43
C TRP A 188 10.77 -0.50 10.05
N ASN A 189 10.80 0.46 9.11
CA ASN A 189 9.64 1.25 8.69
C ASN A 189 9.25 1.05 7.23
N GLU A 190 9.81 0.05 6.56
CA GLU A 190 9.39 -0.35 5.22
C GLU A 190 8.01 -1.02 5.20
N TRP A 191 7.42 -1.07 4.01
CA TRP A 191 6.09 -1.64 3.78
C TRP A 191 5.93 -3.09 4.28
N GLY A 192 6.99 -3.90 4.20
CA GLY A 192 7.06 -5.26 4.71
C GLY A 192 7.45 -5.34 6.19
N GLY A 193 7.53 -4.23 6.93
CA GLY A 193 7.88 -4.23 8.34
C GLY A 193 6.73 -4.64 9.26
N ILE A 194 7.09 -5.15 10.45
CA ILE A 194 6.12 -5.52 11.47
C ILE A 194 5.27 -4.33 11.94
N GLU A 195 5.87 -3.15 12.01
CA GLU A 195 5.23 -1.90 12.36
C GLU A 195 4.03 -1.62 11.45
N ASN A 196 4.28 -1.59 10.14
CA ASN A 196 3.25 -1.35 9.14
C ASN A 196 2.21 -2.47 9.10
N THR A 197 2.63 -3.71 9.35
CA THR A 197 1.71 -4.86 9.42
C THR A 197 0.74 -4.73 10.58
N VAL A 198 1.23 -4.43 11.78
CA VAL A 198 0.39 -4.27 12.98
C VAL A 198 -0.58 -3.13 12.80
N ASN A 199 -0.10 -1.96 12.36
CA ASN A 199 -0.95 -0.80 12.10
C ASN A 199 -2.01 -1.09 11.02
N SER A 200 -1.64 -1.75 9.92
CA SER A 200 -2.58 -2.13 8.85
C SER A 200 -3.66 -3.09 9.34
N VAL A 201 -3.30 -4.10 10.14
CA VAL A 201 -4.27 -5.04 10.74
C VAL A 201 -5.22 -4.31 11.67
N LEU A 202 -4.70 -3.42 12.54
CA LEU A 202 -5.54 -2.64 13.47
C LEU A 202 -6.49 -1.69 12.73
N VAL A 203 -6.02 -1.00 11.69
CA VAL A 203 -6.88 -0.16 10.82
C VAL A 203 -7.96 -1.01 10.16
N PHE A 204 -7.59 -2.18 9.62
CA PHE A 204 -8.55 -3.08 8.99
C PHE A 204 -9.61 -3.58 9.96
N LEU A 205 -9.22 -3.97 11.18
CA LEU A 205 -10.14 -4.38 12.26
C LEU A 205 -11.05 -3.22 12.67
N PHE A 206 -10.50 -2.02 12.84
CA PHE A 206 -11.25 -0.83 13.23
C PHE A 206 -12.31 -0.48 12.18
N ILE A 207 -11.92 -0.35 10.91
CA ILE A 207 -12.85 -0.02 9.82
C ILE A 207 -13.97 -1.07 9.73
N ASN A 208 -13.64 -2.37 9.72
CA ASN A 208 -14.65 -3.42 9.61
C ASN A 208 -15.55 -3.51 10.85
N SER A 209 -15.06 -3.10 12.02
CA SER A 209 -15.87 -3.07 13.24
C SER A 209 -16.89 -1.93 13.29
N ILE A 210 -16.61 -0.80 12.63
CA ILE A 210 -17.55 0.33 12.51
C ILE A 210 -18.71 -0.03 11.58
N PHE A 211 -18.41 -0.72 10.50
CA PHE A 211 -19.36 -0.98 9.43
C PHE A 211 -20.14 -2.29 9.58
N LYS A 212 -20.74 -2.49 10.76
CA LYS A 212 -21.44 -3.73 11.16
C LYS A 212 -22.85 -3.89 10.59
N SER A 213 -23.51 -2.80 10.25
CA SER A 213 -24.94 -2.77 9.93
C SER A 213 -25.21 -2.80 8.42
N GLU A 214 -26.38 -3.33 8.04
CA GLU A 214 -26.92 -3.16 6.72
C GLU A 214 -27.09 -1.65 6.43
N ARG A 215 -26.37 -1.17 5.42
CA ARG A 215 -26.38 0.23 5.05
C ARG A 215 -27.50 0.54 4.09
N ASN A 216 -27.92 1.80 4.10
CA ASN A 216 -28.72 2.37 3.04
C ASN A 216 -28.10 1.99 1.67
N LYS A 217 -28.89 1.38 0.80
CA LYS A 217 -28.45 0.91 -0.55
C LYS A 217 -27.76 2.03 -1.33
N SER A 218 -28.27 3.25 -1.25
CA SER A 218 -27.69 4.42 -1.92
C SER A 218 -26.27 4.71 -1.45
N PHE A 219 -26.01 4.66 -0.15
CA PHE A 219 -24.66 4.86 0.41
C PHE A 219 -23.69 3.73 0.01
N SER A 220 -24.19 2.50 -0.06
CA SER A 220 -23.38 1.36 -0.54
C SER A 220 -22.99 1.52 -2.00
N HIS A 221 -23.89 2.00 -2.86
CA HIS A 221 -23.60 2.30 -4.27
C HIS A 221 -22.56 3.43 -4.40
N PHE A 222 -22.71 4.50 -3.61
CA PHE A 222 -21.73 5.59 -3.59
C PHE A 222 -20.33 5.11 -3.19
N LEU A 223 -20.23 4.31 -2.12
CA LEU A 223 -18.95 3.74 -1.70
C LEU A 223 -18.36 2.78 -2.75
N ALA A 224 -19.19 1.97 -3.40
CA ALA A 224 -18.75 1.10 -4.48
C ALA A 224 -18.21 1.91 -5.67
N TYR A 225 -18.86 3.00 -6.02
CA TYR A 225 -18.38 3.92 -7.04
C TYR A 225 -17.04 4.56 -6.66
N LEU A 226 -16.93 5.13 -5.44
CA LEU A 226 -15.65 5.66 -4.95
C LEU A 226 -14.54 4.61 -4.96
N SER A 227 -14.85 3.37 -4.54
CA SER A 227 -13.91 2.26 -4.57
C SER A 227 -13.42 1.95 -6.00
N SER A 228 -14.26 2.10 -7.02
CA SER A 228 -13.85 1.88 -8.42
C SER A 228 -12.84 2.92 -8.91
N LEU A 229 -12.85 4.11 -8.33
CA LEU A 229 -11.96 5.22 -8.68
C LEU A 229 -10.61 5.15 -7.94
N THR A 230 -10.52 4.45 -6.80
CA THR A 230 -9.35 4.51 -5.91
C THR A 230 -8.04 4.11 -6.58
N PHE A 231 -8.07 3.15 -7.50
CA PHE A 231 -6.87 2.72 -8.20
C PHE A 231 -6.31 3.81 -9.12
N SER A 232 -7.15 4.43 -9.93
CA SER A 232 -6.73 5.55 -10.80
C SER A 232 -6.35 6.78 -9.97
N ALA A 233 -7.12 7.09 -8.91
CA ALA A 233 -6.82 8.18 -7.99
C ALA A 233 -5.47 7.99 -7.29
N TYR A 234 -5.15 6.76 -6.85
CA TYR A 234 -3.86 6.45 -6.26
C TYR A 234 -2.71 6.76 -7.23
N LEU A 235 -2.80 6.35 -8.49
CA LEU A 235 -1.76 6.65 -9.48
C LEU A 235 -1.63 8.15 -9.75
N LEU A 236 -2.76 8.83 -9.88
CA LEU A 236 -2.82 10.27 -10.15
C LEU A 236 -2.42 11.12 -8.94
N SER A 237 -2.40 10.55 -7.72
CA SER A 237 -1.99 11.29 -6.52
C SER A 237 -0.57 11.82 -6.63
N TRP A 238 0.33 11.14 -7.34
CA TRP A 238 1.67 11.66 -7.61
C TRP A 238 1.64 13.03 -8.30
N LEU A 239 0.80 13.17 -9.32
CA LEU A 239 0.65 14.44 -10.03
C LEU A 239 -0.03 15.49 -9.15
N SER A 240 -1.10 15.09 -8.46
CA SER A 240 -1.83 15.98 -7.55
C SER A 240 -0.94 16.50 -6.44
N ASP A 241 -0.10 15.64 -5.86
CA ASP A 241 0.90 16.02 -4.86
C ASP A 241 1.89 17.04 -5.43
N LYS A 242 2.43 16.79 -6.61
CA LYS A 242 3.36 17.72 -7.27
C LYS A 242 2.74 19.10 -7.45
N ILE A 243 1.48 19.20 -7.88
CA ILE A 243 0.78 20.47 -8.08
C ILE A 243 0.51 21.17 -6.73
N VAL A 244 -0.07 20.45 -5.78
CA VAL A 244 -0.47 21.01 -4.47
C VAL A 244 0.76 21.46 -3.67
N TYR A 245 1.80 20.61 -3.59
CA TYR A 245 3.02 20.97 -2.86
C TYR A 245 3.86 22.04 -3.56
N ALA A 246 3.87 22.08 -4.89
CA ALA A 246 4.51 23.20 -5.60
C ALA A 246 3.84 24.54 -5.26
N HIS A 247 2.51 24.56 -5.20
CA HIS A 247 1.77 25.76 -4.78
C HIS A 247 2.03 26.11 -3.32
N LEU A 248 1.94 25.13 -2.41
CA LEU A 248 2.22 25.33 -0.98
C LEU A 248 3.64 25.88 -0.74
N ASN A 249 4.64 25.32 -1.44
CA ASN A 249 6.03 25.73 -1.30
C ASN A 249 6.29 27.16 -1.79
N LYS A 250 5.52 27.62 -2.79
CA LYS A 250 5.59 29.01 -3.29
C LYS A 250 4.91 30.00 -2.34
N THR A 251 3.80 29.59 -1.72
CA THR A 251 3.00 30.48 -0.86
C THR A 251 3.50 30.55 0.57
N VAL A 252 4.05 29.46 1.09
CA VAL A 252 4.57 29.35 2.46
C VAL A 252 6.05 28.99 2.42
N THR A 253 6.91 29.99 2.55
CA THR A 253 8.37 29.84 2.43
C THR A 253 8.98 29.15 3.64
N VAL A 254 8.44 29.41 4.85
CA VAL A 254 8.93 28.82 6.10
C VAL A 254 8.42 27.39 6.23
N ILE A 255 9.33 26.42 6.34
CA ILE A 255 9.00 24.99 6.35
C ILE A 255 8.09 24.62 7.53
N THR A 256 8.37 25.13 8.73
CA THR A 256 7.58 24.84 9.93
C THR A 256 6.14 25.35 9.82
N ASP A 257 5.91 26.45 9.13
CA ASP A 257 4.57 27.00 8.93
C ASP A 257 3.71 26.18 7.97
N ARG A 258 4.32 25.36 7.12
CA ARG A 258 3.61 24.45 6.21
C ARG A 258 2.81 23.38 6.96
N PHE A 259 3.21 23.00 8.18
CA PHE A 259 2.45 22.01 8.97
C PHE A 259 1.01 22.43 9.26
N LYS A 260 0.74 23.74 9.38
CA LYS A 260 -0.62 24.27 9.57
C LYS A 260 -1.53 23.93 8.39
N TYR A 261 -0.97 23.88 7.18
CA TYR A 261 -1.70 23.63 5.93
C TYR A 261 -1.70 22.16 5.50
N TYR A 262 -0.97 21.28 6.22
CA TYR A 262 -0.85 19.87 5.86
C TYR A 262 -2.21 19.17 5.71
N PRO A 263 -3.18 19.29 6.64
CA PRO A 263 -4.49 18.66 6.48
C PRO A 263 -5.22 19.14 5.22
N LEU A 264 -5.13 20.44 4.93
CA LEU A 264 -5.74 21.02 3.73
C LEU A 264 -5.05 20.51 2.46
N ALA A 265 -3.73 20.45 2.45
CA ALA A 265 -2.96 19.94 1.31
C ALA A 265 -3.31 18.48 1.00
N VAL A 266 -3.45 17.63 2.03
CA VAL A 266 -3.87 16.24 1.86
C VAL A 266 -5.28 16.14 1.25
N ILE A 267 -6.23 16.93 1.75
CA ILE A 267 -7.61 16.94 1.22
C ILE A 267 -7.63 17.43 -0.24
N CYS A 268 -6.89 18.50 -0.55
CA CYS A 268 -6.81 19.03 -1.90
C CYS A 268 -6.16 18.04 -2.87
N SER A 269 -5.06 17.41 -2.48
CA SER A 269 -4.38 16.40 -3.31
C SER A 269 -5.28 15.18 -3.55
N ALA A 270 -5.87 14.62 -2.51
CA ALA A 270 -6.78 13.47 -2.62
C ALA A 270 -8.02 13.82 -3.45
N GLY A 271 -8.62 14.99 -3.23
CA GLY A 271 -9.78 15.47 -4.00
C GLY A 271 -9.45 15.66 -5.48
N MET A 272 -8.32 16.27 -5.80
CA MET A 272 -7.85 16.44 -7.17
C MET A 272 -7.62 15.08 -7.85
N ALA A 273 -6.95 14.15 -7.17
CA ALA A 273 -6.70 12.81 -7.69
C ALA A 273 -8.01 12.05 -7.99
N LEU A 274 -9.01 12.15 -7.10
CA LEU A 274 -10.33 11.57 -7.31
C LEU A 274 -11.06 12.19 -8.51
N ILE A 275 -11.06 13.52 -8.64
CA ILE A 275 -11.71 14.23 -9.76
C ILE A 275 -11.05 13.80 -11.08
N LEU A 276 -9.73 13.77 -11.15
CA LEU A 276 -9.00 13.36 -12.35
C LEU A 276 -9.21 11.87 -12.70
N SER A 277 -9.55 11.03 -11.73
CA SER A 277 -9.81 9.61 -11.98
C SER A 277 -11.13 9.31 -12.67
N VAL A 278 -12.14 10.20 -12.54
CA VAL A 278 -13.48 10.00 -13.11
C VAL A 278 -13.47 9.80 -14.65
N PRO A 279 -12.88 10.70 -15.45
CA PRO A 279 -12.84 10.54 -16.91
C PRO A 279 -12.05 9.29 -17.34
N ILE A 280 -11.04 8.89 -16.59
CA ILE A 280 -10.24 7.70 -16.89
C ILE A 280 -11.08 6.44 -16.67
N ASP A 281 -11.80 6.37 -15.58
CA ASP A 281 -12.66 5.20 -15.28
C ASP A 281 -13.77 5.06 -16.34
N PHE A 282 -14.34 6.18 -16.77
CA PHE A 282 -15.32 6.22 -17.86
C PHE A 282 -14.72 5.74 -19.19
N ALA A 283 -13.55 6.24 -19.58
CA ALA A 283 -12.86 5.86 -20.81
C ALA A 283 -12.52 4.37 -20.84
N VAL A 284 -11.94 3.85 -19.76
CA VAL A 284 -11.62 2.42 -19.64
C VAL A 284 -12.88 1.56 -19.69
N GLY A 285 -13.94 1.99 -19.00
CA GLY A 285 -15.24 1.31 -19.04
C GLY A 285 -15.82 1.23 -20.45
N PHE A 286 -15.70 2.31 -21.23
CA PHE A 286 -16.13 2.35 -22.62
C PHE A 286 -15.31 1.42 -23.53
N ILE A 287 -13.98 1.45 -23.40
CA ILE A 287 -13.06 0.59 -24.15
C ILE A 287 -13.36 -0.89 -23.85
N MET A 288 -13.47 -1.24 -22.57
CA MET A 288 -13.71 -2.62 -22.15
C MET A 288 -15.06 -3.19 -22.60
N LYS A 289 -16.08 -2.34 -22.76
CA LYS A 289 -17.37 -2.77 -23.34
C LYS A 289 -17.23 -3.17 -24.81
N ARG A 290 -16.35 -2.52 -25.56
CA ARG A 290 -16.07 -2.90 -26.97
C ARG A 290 -15.32 -4.21 -27.10
N PHE A 291 -14.41 -4.53 -26.19
CA PHE A 291 -13.68 -5.80 -26.18
C PHE A 291 -14.50 -7.02 -25.72
N LYS A 292 -15.68 -6.79 -25.12
CA LYS A 292 -16.59 -7.88 -24.71
C LYS A 292 -17.63 -8.25 -25.78
N ARG A 293 -17.74 -7.48 -26.82
CA ARG A 293 -18.55 -7.75 -28.01
C ARG A 293 -17.68 -8.44 -29.07
#